data_3707b63bc0132da4e47494f02720b412
#
_entry.id   3707b63bc0132da4e47494f02720b412
#
_cell.length_a   1.000
_cell.length_b   1.000
_cell.length_c   1.000
_cell.angle_alpha   90.00
_cell.angle_beta   90.00
_cell.angle_gamma   90.00
#
_symmetry.space_group_name_H-M   'P 1'
#
loop_
_entity.id
_entity.type
_entity.pdbx_description
1 polymer ?
#
loop_
_entity_poly.entity_id
_entity_poly.type
_entity_poly.pdbx_seq_one_letter_code
_entity_poly.pdbx_strand_id
1 'polypeptide(L)'
;DFDEGMNYAKKEKKPILVNFSGHGCVNCRKMEASVWTDEQVNSILTNDVVLITLFVDDKKKLDTPIIIAENGKKRTLETIGDRNSYLQRVKFGANAQPFYVLLNNEGSPLEKAYVFDENPQNFVAFLEKGLKNYN
;
A
#
# COMPACT_ATOMS: atom_id res chain seq x y z
N ASP A 1 0.28 -0.81 11.25
CA ASP A 1 -0.56 -1.65 10.42
C ASP A 1 -1.57 -0.83 9.64
N PHE A 2 -2.37 -1.49 8.82
CA PHE A 2 -3.32 -0.80 7.94
C PHE A 2 -4.37 0.00 8.74
N ASP A 3 -4.96 -0.61 9.75
CA ASP A 3 -6.02 0.06 10.51
C ASP A 3 -5.50 1.26 11.29
N GLU A 4 -4.33 1.12 11.90
CA GLU A 4 -3.69 2.24 12.61
C GLU A 4 -3.37 3.38 11.64
N GLY A 5 -2.85 3.06 10.47
CA GLY A 5 -2.54 4.06 9.45
C GLY A 5 -3.79 4.77 8.93
N MET A 6 -4.88 4.04 8.73
CA MET A 6 -6.16 4.62 8.32
C MET A 6 -6.69 5.59 9.35
N ASN A 7 -6.64 5.22 10.64
CA ASN A 7 -7.08 6.08 11.73
C ASN A 7 -6.24 7.34 11.82
N TYR A 8 -4.93 7.20 11.68
CA TYR A 8 -4.02 8.33 11.71
C TYR A 8 -4.30 9.31 10.54
N ALA A 9 -4.49 8.77 9.34
CA ALA A 9 -4.77 9.59 8.16
C ALA A 9 -6.09 10.34 8.27
N LYS A 10 -7.10 9.71 8.84
CA LYS A 10 -8.39 10.35 9.09
C LYS A 10 -8.24 11.51 10.05
N LYS A 11 -7.46 11.32 11.11
CA LYS A 11 -7.18 12.37 12.10
C LYS A 11 -6.42 13.53 11.48
N GLU A 12 -5.43 13.22 10.63
CA GLU A 12 -4.61 14.23 9.96
C GLU A 12 -5.27 14.83 8.72
N LYS A 13 -6.42 14.30 8.30
CA LYS A 13 -7.15 14.75 7.11
C LYS A 13 -6.28 14.67 5.86
N LYS A 14 -5.66 13.52 5.66
CA LYS A 14 -4.80 13.22 4.51
C LYS A 14 -5.24 11.94 3.83
N PRO A 15 -5.05 11.83 2.51
CA PRO A 15 -5.25 10.55 1.83
C PRO A 15 -4.16 9.57 2.22
N ILE A 16 -4.39 8.30 1.94
CA ILE A 16 -3.48 7.22 2.29
C ILE A 16 -2.86 6.66 1.03
N LEU A 17 -1.53 6.54 1.01
CA LEU A 17 -0.83 5.76 0.00
C LEU A 17 -0.47 4.42 0.63
N VAL A 18 -1.11 3.35 0.18
CA VAL A 18 -0.77 1.99 0.61
C VAL A 18 0.23 1.42 -0.38
N ASN A 19 1.36 0.98 0.14
CA ASN A 19 2.43 0.35 -0.61
C ASN A 19 2.51 -1.11 -0.21
N PHE A 20 2.05 -2.02 -1.08
CA PHE A 20 2.26 -3.44 -0.88
C PHE A 20 3.65 -3.81 -1.39
N SER A 21 4.50 -4.25 -0.49
CA SER A 21 5.92 -4.46 -0.72
C SER A 21 6.35 -5.85 -0.26
N GLY A 22 7.58 -6.19 -0.51
CA GLY A 22 8.22 -7.39 0.02
C GLY A 22 9.66 -7.07 0.39
N HIS A 23 10.15 -7.67 1.47
CA HIS A 23 11.55 -7.51 1.85
C HIS A 23 12.48 -8.04 0.75
N GLY A 24 12.10 -9.15 0.12
CA GLY A 24 12.84 -9.73 -0.98
C GLY A 24 12.46 -9.24 -2.37
N CYS A 25 11.67 -8.18 -2.45
CA CYS A 25 11.17 -7.66 -3.73
C CYS A 25 12.20 -6.69 -4.34
N VAL A 26 12.88 -7.13 -5.39
CA VAL A 26 13.90 -6.32 -6.07
C VAL A 26 13.29 -5.04 -6.66
N ASN A 27 12.15 -5.14 -7.31
CA ASN A 27 11.50 -3.98 -7.93
C ASN A 27 11.02 -2.97 -6.89
N CYS A 28 10.63 -3.44 -5.69
CA CYS A 28 10.28 -2.55 -4.60
C CYS A 28 11.50 -1.72 -4.13
N ARG A 29 12.67 -2.38 -4.04
CA ARG A 29 13.92 -1.68 -3.70
C ARG A 29 14.29 -0.66 -4.78
N LYS A 30 14.09 -1.02 -6.06
CA LYS A 30 14.35 -0.09 -7.17
C LYS A 30 13.48 1.17 -7.08
N MET A 31 12.20 1.00 -6.77
CA MET A 31 11.31 2.16 -6.60
C MET A 31 11.79 3.07 -5.48
N GLU A 32 12.17 2.49 -4.35
CA GLU A 32 12.67 3.27 -3.21
C GLU A 32 13.95 4.03 -3.55
N ALA A 33 14.85 3.40 -4.31
CA ALA A 33 16.14 3.99 -4.64
C ALA A 33 16.06 5.05 -5.74
N SER A 34 15.19 4.87 -6.72
CA SER A 34 15.17 5.73 -7.91
C SER A 34 13.96 6.67 -8.01
N VAL A 35 12.83 6.29 -7.43
CA VAL A 35 11.60 7.09 -7.53
C VAL A 35 11.33 7.85 -6.24
N TRP A 36 11.40 7.19 -5.08
CA TRP A 36 11.10 7.85 -3.80
C TRP A 36 12.12 8.93 -3.45
N THR A 37 13.33 8.84 -3.98
CA THR A 37 14.39 9.84 -3.77
C THR A 37 14.25 11.06 -4.66
N ASP A 38 13.39 11.01 -5.67
CA ASP A 38 13.06 12.19 -6.47
C ASP A 38 12.51 13.28 -5.56
N GLU A 39 12.96 14.51 -5.73
CA GLU A 39 12.62 15.61 -4.84
C GLU A 39 11.12 15.85 -4.74
N GLN A 40 10.43 15.85 -5.86
CA GLN A 40 8.98 16.09 -5.89
C GLN A 40 8.21 14.91 -5.29
N VAL A 41 8.61 13.69 -5.60
CA VAL A 41 8.00 12.49 -5.02
C VAL A 41 8.19 12.49 -3.50
N ASN A 42 9.41 12.73 -3.05
CA ASN A 42 9.73 12.74 -1.63
C ASN A 42 8.90 13.79 -0.87
N SER A 43 8.73 14.97 -1.45
CA SER A 43 7.93 16.03 -0.85
C SER A 43 6.46 15.59 -0.66
N ILE A 44 5.88 14.95 -1.66
CA ILE A 44 4.49 14.47 -1.58
C ILE A 44 4.37 13.36 -0.55
N LEU A 45 5.29 12.39 -0.57
CA LEU A 45 5.27 11.28 0.39
C LEU A 45 5.42 11.75 1.84
N THR A 46 6.18 12.81 2.05
CA THR A 46 6.45 13.33 3.41
C THR A 46 5.30 14.21 3.91
N ASN A 47 4.71 15.02 3.05
CA ASN A 47 3.82 16.10 3.47
C ASN A 47 2.35 15.90 3.15
N ASP A 48 2.03 15.21 2.05
CA ASP A 48 0.68 15.26 1.49
C ASP A 48 -0.13 13.99 1.67
N VAL A 49 0.52 12.88 1.98
CA VAL A 49 -0.14 11.57 2.16
C VAL A 49 0.35 10.92 3.44
N VAL A 50 -0.43 9.95 3.93
CA VAL A 50 0.03 9.03 4.96
C VAL A 50 0.47 7.76 4.24
N LEU A 51 1.76 7.45 4.31
CA LEU A 51 2.33 6.27 3.66
C LEU A 51 2.23 5.07 4.59
N ILE A 52 1.57 4.02 4.12
CA ILE A 52 1.47 2.75 4.84
C ILE A 52 2.16 1.70 3.99
N THR A 53 3.27 1.15 4.48
CA THR A 53 3.95 0.05 3.78
C THR A 53 3.56 -1.27 4.43
N LEU A 54 3.02 -2.19 3.62
CA LEU A 54 2.59 -3.50 4.06
C LEU A 54 3.44 -4.55 3.35
N PHE A 55 4.27 -5.26 4.14
CA PHE A 55 5.14 -6.30 3.60
C PHE A 55 4.37 -7.62 3.54
N VAL A 56 4.23 -8.18 2.34
CA VAL A 56 3.50 -9.44 2.13
C VAL A 56 4.31 -10.67 2.52
N ASP A 57 5.60 -10.49 2.76
CA ASP A 57 6.51 -11.57 3.19
C ASP A 57 7.01 -11.39 4.61
N ASP A 58 6.35 -10.57 5.42
CA ASP A 58 6.70 -10.40 6.83
C ASP A 58 6.39 -11.69 7.58
N LYS A 59 7.43 -12.30 8.16
CA LYS A 59 7.34 -13.60 8.83
C LYS A 59 6.92 -13.52 10.29
N LYS A 60 6.75 -12.33 10.81
CA LYS A 60 6.32 -12.15 12.20
C LYS A 60 4.92 -12.74 12.37
N LYS A 61 4.74 -13.57 13.39
CA LYS A 61 3.47 -14.22 13.64
C LYS A 61 2.44 -13.28 14.22
N LEU A 62 1.19 -13.47 13.82
CA LEU A 62 0.07 -12.78 14.42
C LEU A 62 -0.12 -13.29 15.85
N ASP A 63 -0.56 -12.40 16.75
CA ASP A 63 -0.88 -12.79 18.12
C ASP A 63 -1.98 -13.85 18.15
N THR A 64 -2.98 -13.70 17.29
CA THR A 64 -4.06 -14.66 17.11
C THR A 64 -4.19 -14.96 15.61
N PRO A 65 -4.02 -16.24 15.20
CA PRO A 65 -4.24 -16.61 13.82
C PRO A 65 -5.67 -16.30 13.37
N ILE A 66 -5.81 -15.95 12.09
CA ILE A 66 -7.10 -15.55 11.51
C ILE A 66 -7.54 -16.66 10.56
N ILE A 67 -8.73 -17.21 10.80
CA ILE A 67 -9.31 -18.22 9.92
C ILE A 67 -10.19 -17.52 8.90
N ILE A 68 -9.92 -17.76 7.61
CA ILE A 68 -10.67 -17.15 6.52
C ILE A 68 -11.14 -18.23 5.54
N ALA A 69 -12.08 -17.85 4.68
CA ALA A 69 -12.48 -18.67 3.54
C ALA A 69 -12.07 -17.95 2.27
N GLU A 70 -11.30 -18.61 1.43
CA GLU A 70 -10.83 -18.06 0.18
C GLU A 70 -10.94 -19.12 -0.90
N ASN A 71 -11.62 -18.79 -2.02
CA ASN A 71 -11.86 -19.73 -3.12
C ASN A 71 -12.53 -21.03 -2.67
N GLY A 72 -13.45 -20.94 -1.70
CA GLY A 72 -14.20 -22.08 -1.18
C GLY A 72 -13.41 -22.95 -0.21
N LYS A 73 -12.20 -22.55 0.16
CA LYS A 73 -11.34 -23.30 1.08
C LYS A 73 -11.06 -22.51 2.35
N LYS A 74 -11.02 -23.21 3.47
CA LYS A 74 -10.57 -22.61 4.74
C LYS A 74 -9.06 -22.47 4.73
N ARG A 75 -8.58 -21.30 5.12
CA ARG A 75 -7.15 -21.02 5.29
C ARG A 75 -6.94 -20.32 6.63
N THR A 76 -5.77 -20.52 7.21
CA THR A 76 -5.38 -19.82 8.42
C THR A 76 -4.27 -18.84 8.07
N LEU A 77 -4.49 -17.56 8.38
CA LEU A 77 -3.47 -16.53 8.25
C LEU A 77 -2.67 -16.54 9.55
N GLU A 78 -1.39 -16.86 9.46
CA GLU A 78 -0.56 -17.05 10.65
C GLU A 78 0.44 -15.91 10.86
N THR A 79 0.82 -15.21 9.79
CA THR A 79 1.82 -14.15 9.85
C THR A 79 1.23 -12.81 9.44
N ILE A 80 1.95 -11.73 9.77
CA ILE A 80 1.60 -10.38 9.31
C ILE A 80 1.62 -10.35 7.79
N GLY A 81 2.60 -11.01 7.16
CA GLY A 81 2.65 -11.10 5.71
C GLY A 81 1.43 -11.79 5.12
N ASP A 82 0.97 -12.88 5.74
CA ASP A 82 -0.24 -13.57 5.29
C ASP A 82 -1.46 -12.63 5.33
N ARG A 83 -1.60 -11.86 6.41
CA ARG A 83 -2.69 -10.90 6.55
C ARG A 83 -2.60 -9.79 5.50
N ASN A 84 -1.40 -9.25 5.27
CA ASN A 84 -1.20 -8.20 4.28
C ASN A 84 -1.48 -8.70 2.86
N SER A 85 -1.03 -9.91 2.53
CA SER A 85 -1.27 -10.53 1.23
C SER A 85 -2.77 -10.78 1.00
N TYR A 86 -3.46 -11.25 2.04
CA TYR A 86 -4.91 -11.47 1.98
C TYR A 86 -5.66 -10.15 1.73
N LEU A 87 -5.28 -9.09 2.44
CA LEU A 87 -5.86 -7.76 2.25
C LEU A 87 -5.71 -7.30 0.80
N GLN A 88 -4.52 -7.47 0.24
CA GLN A 88 -4.26 -7.08 -1.14
C GLN A 88 -5.16 -7.85 -2.12
N ARG A 89 -5.26 -9.17 -1.96
CA ARG A 89 -6.07 -10.01 -2.86
C ARG A 89 -7.56 -9.67 -2.75
N VAL A 90 -8.07 -9.57 -1.54
CA VAL A 90 -9.51 -9.42 -1.32
C VAL A 90 -9.99 -8.01 -1.61
N LYS A 91 -9.25 -7.00 -1.13
CA LYS A 91 -9.67 -5.60 -1.28
C LYS A 91 -9.31 -5.02 -2.64
N PHE A 92 -8.17 -5.40 -3.20
CA PHE A 92 -7.65 -4.77 -4.40
C PHE A 92 -7.50 -5.72 -5.59
N GLY A 93 -7.77 -7.01 -5.40
CA GLY A 93 -7.74 -7.98 -6.49
C GLY A 93 -6.36 -8.19 -7.11
N ALA A 94 -5.29 -8.04 -6.34
CA ALA A 94 -3.92 -8.14 -6.84
C ALA A 94 -3.04 -8.92 -5.86
N ASN A 95 -1.95 -9.48 -6.37
CA ASN A 95 -0.99 -10.22 -5.54
C ASN A 95 0.46 -10.02 -5.99
N ALA A 96 0.74 -8.97 -6.76
CA ALA A 96 2.10 -8.64 -7.21
C ALA A 96 2.63 -7.41 -6.46
N GLN A 97 3.94 -7.28 -6.36
CA GLN A 97 4.61 -6.15 -5.72
C GLN A 97 5.68 -5.60 -6.65
N PRO A 98 5.94 -4.27 -6.62
CA PRO A 98 5.27 -3.24 -5.84
C PRO A 98 3.85 -2.95 -6.34
N PHE A 99 2.99 -2.55 -5.44
CA PHE A 99 1.61 -2.21 -5.78
C PHE A 99 1.19 -1.03 -4.91
N TYR A 100 0.84 0.09 -5.53
CA TYR A 100 0.51 1.33 -4.84
C TYR A 100 -0.94 1.70 -5.07
N VAL A 101 -1.65 2.01 -3.98
CA VAL A 101 -3.05 2.43 -4.05
C VAL A 101 -3.22 3.70 -3.23
N LEU A 102 -3.84 4.72 -3.81
CA LEU A 102 -4.24 5.91 -3.07
C LEU A 102 -5.69 5.76 -2.63
N LEU A 103 -5.93 5.95 -1.35
CA LEU A 103 -7.25 5.78 -0.74
C LEU A 103 -7.72 7.07 -0.08
N ASN A 104 -9.05 7.28 -0.08
CA ASN A 104 -9.64 8.29 0.77
C ASN A 104 -9.76 7.76 2.21
N ASN A 105 -10.33 8.55 3.12
CA ASN A 105 -10.39 8.17 4.53
C ASN A 105 -11.44 7.10 4.83
N GLU A 106 -12.28 6.74 3.87
CA GLU A 106 -13.23 5.63 3.95
C GLU A 106 -12.65 4.34 3.33
N GLY A 107 -11.42 4.42 2.81
CA GLY A 107 -10.75 3.26 2.23
C GLY A 107 -11.08 3.01 0.76
N SER A 108 -11.68 3.97 0.08
CA SER A 108 -12.00 3.84 -1.35
C SER A 108 -10.86 4.39 -2.21
N PRO A 109 -10.54 3.72 -3.34
CA PRO A 109 -9.48 4.21 -4.23
C PRO A 109 -9.80 5.58 -4.84
N LEU A 110 -8.81 6.44 -4.87
CA LEU A 110 -8.90 7.77 -5.48
C LEU A 110 -8.50 7.74 -6.95
N GLU A 111 -7.82 6.69 -7.34
CA GLU A 111 -7.23 6.55 -8.65
C GLU A 111 -6.96 5.08 -8.93
N LYS A 112 -6.69 4.74 -10.21
CA LYS A 112 -6.21 3.43 -10.60
C LYS A 112 -4.88 3.13 -9.91
N ALA A 113 -4.68 1.89 -9.48
CA ALA A 113 -3.45 1.48 -8.82
C ALA A 113 -2.22 1.67 -9.72
N TYR A 114 -1.08 1.91 -9.08
CA TYR A 114 0.21 2.10 -9.77
C TYR A 114 1.06 0.86 -9.52
N VAL A 115 1.61 0.32 -10.59
CA VAL A 115 2.49 -0.84 -10.52
C VAL A 115 3.93 -0.42 -10.79
N PHE A 116 4.85 -1.39 -10.99
CA PHE A 116 6.25 -1.07 -11.19
C PHE A 116 6.49 -0.22 -12.44
N ASP A 117 6.95 1.00 -12.22
CA ASP A 117 7.38 1.93 -13.26
C ASP A 117 8.34 2.92 -12.60
N GLU A 118 9.61 2.88 -12.99
CA GLU A 118 10.67 3.66 -12.35
C GLU A 118 10.74 5.12 -12.83
N ASN A 119 9.80 5.58 -13.65
CA ASN A 119 9.77 6.96 -14.08
C ASN A 119 9.18 7.87 -12.99
N PRO A 120 9.99 8.75 -12.36
CA PRO A 120 9.48 9.61 -11.29
C PRO A 120 8.32 10.49 -11.72
N GLN A 121 8.32 10.98 -12.96
CA GLN A 121 7.24 11.84 -13.44
C GLN A 121 5.92 11.11 -13.54
N ASN A 122 5.95 9.83 -13.90
CA ASN A 122 4.74 9.01 -13.93
C ASN A 122 4.20 8.79 -12.52
N PHE A 123 5.08 8.59 -11.55
CA PHE A 123 4.67 8.41 -10.16
C PHE A 123 4.10 9.73 -9.60
N VAL A 124 4.71 10.86 -9.92
CA VAL A 124 4.19 12.17 -9.54
C VAL A 124 2.79 12.37 -10.11
N ALA A 125 2.60 12.05 -11.40
CA ALA A 125 1.28 12.17 -12.05
C ALA A 125 0.23 11.32 -11.34
N PHE A 126 0.58 10.09 -10.97
CA PHE A 126 -0.28 9.21 -10.20
C PHE A 126 -0.66 9.84 -8.86
N LEU A 127 0.32 10.34 -8.11
CA LEU A 127 0.08 10.95 -6.81
C LEU A 127 -0.79 12.21 -6.92
N GLU A 128 -0.46 13.09 -7.86
CA GLU A 128 -1.20 14.34 -8.04
C GLU A 128 -2.63 14.12 -8.46
N LYS A 129 -2.88 13.13 -9.33
CA LYS A 129 -4.24 12.80 -9.74
C LYS A 129 -5.08 12.30 -8.57
N GLY A 130 -4.49 11.45 -7.74
CA GLY A 130 -5.17 10.97 -6.53
C GLY A 130 -5.43 12.10 -5.54
N LEU A 131 -4.45 12.98 -5.34
CA LEU A 131 -4.62 14.13 -4.45
C LEU A 131 -5.72 15.07 -4.95
N LYS A 132 -5.81 15.28 -6.26
CA LYS A 132 -6.86 16.09 -6.85
C LYS A 132 -8.25 15.51 -6.60
N ASN A 133 -8.36 14.21 -6.56
CA ASN A 133 -9.64 13.51 -6.32
C ASN A 133 -9.98 13.40 -4.83
N TYR A 134 -9.07 13.80 -3.96
CA TYR A 134 -9.28 13.75 -2.51
C TYR A 134 -10.03 14.99 -2.03
N ASN A 135 -11.09 14.78 -1.25
CA ASN A 135 -11.85 15.84 -0.61
C ASN A 135 -12.21 15.45 0.80
#